data_39b308774e06beb2244cbaf73e27f2e6
#
_entry.id   39b308774e06beb2244cbaf73e27f2e6
#
_cell.length_a   1.000
_cell.length_b   1.000
_cell.length_c   1.000
_cell.angle_alpha   90.00
_cell.angle_beta   90.00
_cell.angle_gamma   90.00
#
_symmetry.space_group_name_H-M   'P 1'
#
loop_
_entity.id
_entity.type
_entity.pdbx_description
1 polymer ?
#
loop_
_entity_poly.entity_id
_entity_poly.type
_entity_poly.pdbx_seq_one_letter_code
_entity_poly.pdbx_strand_id
1 'polypeptide(L)'
;MTTDFLASGRLWLLLVVAGLAVLYVAVLRWRRAATVRFTQVEVLDRVAPRRPRWRRHLIAALQLLGLALAVVAIARPVDRTTERTRSEGRILVLFDVSLSMMAEDVDPDRFIAAQEAARGFVDEVEAGVEVGLVSFSGAVTVEVDPTLDRNRIQRGIDQLELAESTAIGEALAAGTRLLVNSAEPPPEGAPAPTDDDAERAPGVMVLLSDGETTVGRLTSEGAQEAADAGIPVFTIAFGTDDGVIVDPASGDVVPVPVRPDDLELVAETTGGQSFEAQTGDELADAYEQIAGSLGDTLGEEIEIVSELTWRWALGAFITLVVAWALSLWWLRGMV
;
A
#
# COMPACT_ATOMS: atom_id res chain seq x y z
N MET A 1 6.47 -13.20 14.90
CA MET A 1 7.24 -13.66 13.72
C MET A 1 6.88 -15.10 13.45
N THR A 2 5.92 -15.34 12.61
CA THR A 2 5.53 -16.68 12.15
C THR A 2 6.26 -16.93 10.83
N THR A 3 7.30 -17.77 10.86
CA THR A 3 7.98 -18.18 9.62
C THR A 3 7.09 -19.15 8.88
N ASP A 4 6.49 -18.67 7.79
CA ASP A 4 5.72 -19.50 6.88
C ASP A 4 6.64 -20.14 5.84
N PHE A 5 6.20 -21.24 5.23
CA PHE A 5 6.96 -21.96 4.21
C PHE A 5 6.14 -22.08 2.92
N LEU A 6 6.66 -21.55 1.81
CA LEU A 6 6.02 -21.70 0.49
C LEU A 6 5.87 -23.17 0.06
N ALA A 7 6.77 -24.03 0.53
CA ALA A 7 6.77 -25.45 0.20
C ALA A 7 6.83 -26.32 1.46
N SER A 8 5.90 -26.12 2.40
CA SER A 8 5.81 -26.84 3.67
C SER A 8 5.80 -28.38 3.51
N GLY A 9 5.19 -28.87 2.42
CA GLY A 9 5.22 -30.29 2.07
C GLY A 9 6.61 -30.89 1.93
N ARG A 10 7.67 -30.08 1.67
CA ARG A 10 9.05 -30.58 1.54
C ARG A 10 9.74 -30.82 2.87
N LEU A 11 9.16 -30.36 3.99
CA LEU A 11 9.69 -30.60 5.33
C LEU A 11 9.67 -32.10 5.71
N TRP A 12 8.89 -32.95 5.01
CA TRP A 12 8.97 -34.40 5.21
C TRP A 12 10.40 -34.96 5.01
N LEU A 13 11.24 -34.30 4.21
CA LEU A 13 12.65 -34.66 4.02
C LEU A 13 13.45 -34.63 5.34
N LEU A 14 13.02 -33.88 6.35
CA LEU A 14 13.61 -33.95 7.70
C LEU A 14 13.48 -35.35 8.33
N LEU A 15 12.47 -36.11 7.95
CA LEU A 15 12.35 -37.52 8.39
C LEU A 15 13.46 -38.40 7.81
N VAL A 16 13.92 -38.09 6.60
CA VAL A 16 15.08 -38.77 5.98
C VAL A 16 16.35 -38.45 6.78
N VAL A 17 16.54 -37.18 7.16
CA VAL A 17 17.67 -36.76 8.00
C VAL A 17 17.62 -37.44 9.37
N ALA A 18 16.43 -37.53 10.00
CA ALA A 18 16.23 -38.26 11.24
C ALA A 18 16.51 -39.75 11.08
N GLY A 19 16.08 -40.36 9.96
CA GLY A 19 16.39 -41.77 9.62
C GLY A 19 17.90 -42.02 9.48
N LEU A 20 18.65 -41.08 8.84
CA LEU A 20 20.11 -41.15 8.73
C LEU A 20 20.77 -41.05 10.13
N ALA A 21 20.26 -40.20 11.01
CA ALA A 21 20.75 -40.07 12.39
C ALA A 21 20.54 -41.37 13.17
N VAL A 22 19.36 -41.99 13.07
CA VAL A 22 19.03 -43.29 13.69
C VAL A 22 19.92 -44.40 13.14
N LEU A 23 20.11 -44.44 11.82
CA LEU A 23 20.99 -45.39 11.15
C LEU A 23 22.43 -45.27 11.64
N TYR A 24 22.92 -44.01 11.75
CA TYR A 24 24.25 -43.75 12.30
C TYR A 24 24.40 -44.30 13.71
N VAL A 25 23.44 -44.08 14.61
CA VAL A 25 23.45 -44.59 15.97
C VAL A 25 23.36 -46.13 15.99
N ALA A 26 22.52 -46.72 15.15
CA ALA A 26 22.35 -48.20 15.03
C ALA A 26 23.65 -48.86 14.59
N VAL A 27 24.31 -48.34 13.55
CA VAL A 27 25.63 -48.84 13.09
C VAL A 27 26.69 -48.73 14.19
N LEU A 28 26.66 -47.66 14.99
CA LEU A 28 27.58 -47.47 16.10
C LEU A 28 27.36 -48.54 17.18
N ARG A 29 26.10 -48.87 17.48
CA ARG A 29 25.76 -49.93 18.46
C ARG A 29 26.14 -51.30 17.96
N TRP A 30 25.86 -51.63 16.69
CA TRP A 30 26.25 -52.91 16.10
C TRP A 30 27.75 -53.10 16.06
N ARG A 31 28.55 -52.09 15.70
CA ARG A 31 30.00 -52.18 15.74
C ARG A 31 30.55 -52.40 17.16
N ARG A 32 29.90 -51.91 18.19
CA ARG A 32 30.28 -52.23 19.61
C ARG A 32 29.98 -53.66 19.99
N ALA A 33 28.94 -54.25 19.45
CA ALA A 33 28.56 -55.65 19.73
C ALA A 33 29.48 -56.66 18.98
N ALA A 34 30.04 -56.25 17.84
CA ALA A 34 30.89 -57.08 16.99
C ALA A 34 32.39 -57.01 17.34
N THR A 35 32.79 -56.39 18.47
CA THR A 35 34.19 -56.33 18.90
C THR A 35 34.64 -57.72 19.37
N VAL A 36 35.34 -58.46 18.50
CA VAL A 36 36.03 -59.70 18.83
C VAL A 36 37.06 -59.41 19.91
N ARG A 37 37.01 -60.17 21.01
CA ARG A 37 38.03 -60.15 22.08
C ARG A 37 39.32 -60.74 21.55
N PHE A 38 40.27 -59.91 21.11
CA PHE A 38 41.64 -60.37 20.93
C PHE A 38 42.36 -60.40 22.25
N THR A 39 43.00 -61.52 22.55
CA THR A 39 43.64 -61.85 23.83
C THR A 39 44.99 -61.21 24.05
N GLN A 40 45.54 -60.41 23.15
CA GLN A 40 46.83 -59.70 23.27
C GLN A 40 46.71 -58.19 23.05
N VAL A 41 46.05 -57.51 23.97
CA VAL A 41 45.79 -56.04 23.88
C VAL A 41 46.98 -55.24 24.39
N GLU A 42 47.88 -55.78 25.18
CA GLU A 42 48.95 -55.04 25.86
C GLU A 42 50.03 -54.48 24.93
N VAL A 43 50.25 -55.09 23.78
CA VAL A 43 51.29 -54.64 22.82
C VAL A 43 50.69 -53.60 21.85
N LEU A 44 49.41 -53.70 21.54
CA LEU A 44 48.71 -52.75 20.62
C LEU A 44 48.51 -51.38 21.25
N ASP A 45 48.29 -51.29 22.56
CA ASP A 45 48.02 -50.00 23.27
C ASP A 45 49.25 -49.09 23.35
N ARG A 46 50.47 -49.63 23.09
CA ARG A 46 51.72 -48.85 23.06
C ARG A 46 52.03 -48.21 21.70
N VAL A 47 51.43 -48.69 20.62
CA VAL A 47 51.72 -48.28 19.25
C VAL A 47 50.57 -47.46 18.61
N ALA A 48 49.35 -47.60 19.08
CA ALA A 48 48.20 -46.92 18.52
C ALA A 48 47.89 -45.65 19.31
N PRO A 49 48.01 -44.45 18.71
CA PRO A 49 47.69 -43.22 19.41
C PRO A 49 46.16 -43.20 19.74
N ARG A 50 45.86 -43.03 21.04
CA ARG A 50 44.46 -42.90 21.52
C ARG A 50 43.81 -41.65 20.91
N ARG A 51 43.15 -41.82 19.78
CA ARG A 51 42.39 -40.72 19.15
C ARG A 51 41.06 -40.50 19.83
N PRO A 52 40.69 -39.27 20.20
CA PRO A 52 39.44 -38.98 20.90
C PRO A 52 38.25 -39.34 20.00
N ARG A 53 37.41 -40.26 20.47
CA ARG A 53 36.23 -40.80 19.70
C ARG A 53 35.19 -39.74 19.41
N TRP A 54 35.15 -38.61 20.10
CA TRP A 54 34.19 -37.57 19.93
C TRP A 54 34.33 -36.82 18.59
N ARG A 55 35.53 -36.75 18.00
CA ARG A 55 35.78 -36.06 16.72
C ARG A 55 34.91 -36.58 15.59
N ARG A 56 34.75 -37.90 15.45
CA ARG A 56 33.87 -38.50 14.43
C ARG A 56 32.40 -38.19 14.63
N HIS A 57 31.98 -38.08 15.92
CA HIS A 57 30.59 -37.76 16.24
C HIS A 57 30.29 -36.27 15.93
N LEU A 58 31.26 -35.39 16.16
CA LEU A 58 31.13 -33.98 15.80
C LEU A 58 30.98 -33.79 14.28
N ILE A 59 31.83 -34.49 13.48
CA ILE A 59 31.73 -34.43 12.02
C ILE A 59 30.36 -34.94 11.53
N ALA A 60 29.89 -36.07 12.07
CA ALA A 60 28.59 -36.61 11.70
C ALA A 60 27.43 -35.69 12.14
N ALA A 61 27.52 -35.05 13.31
CA ALA A 61 26.54 -34.10 13.78
C ALA A 61 26.49 -32.85 12.88
N LEU A 62 27.64 -32.31 12.48
CA LEU A 62 27.73 -31.18 11.57
C LEU A 62 27.15 -31.51 10.18
N GLN A 63 27.42 -32.72 9.67
CA GLN A 63 26.87 -33.15 8.38
C GLN A 63 25.35 -33.28 8.43
N LEU A 64 24.80 -33.88 9.51
CA LEU A 64 23.35 -33.98 9.69
C LEU A 64 22.70 -32.61 9.89
N LEU A 65 23.34 -31.70 10.62
CA LEU A 65 22.88 -30.33 10.77
C LEU A 65 22.87 -29.58 9.45
N GLY A 66 23.96 -29.66 8.67
CA GLY A 66 24.03 -29.05 7.35
C GLY A 66 22.97 -29.58 6.41
N LEU A 67 22.68 -30.89 6.47
CA LEU A 67 21.62 -31.50 5.66
C LEU A 67 20.22 -31.02 6.12
N ALA A 68 19.99 -30.90 7.44
CA ALA A 68 18.74 -30.36 7.98
C ALA A 68 18.51 -28.90 7.54
N LEU A 69 19.56 -28.06 7.61
CA LEU A 69 19.50 -26.68 7.13
C LEU A 69 19.25 -26.59 5.62
N ALA A 70 19.81 -27.50 4.83
CA ALA A 70 19.54 -27.57 3.39
C ALA A 70 18.07 -27.94 3.10
N VAL A 71 17.48 -28.86 3.88
CA VAL A 71 16.06 -29.21 3.77
C VAL A 71 15.18 -28.02 4.11
N VAL A 72 15.51 -27.24 5.16
CA VAL A 72 14.80 -26.02 5.51
C VAL A 72 14.90 -24.99 4.36
N ALA A 73 16.09 -24.82 3.77
CA ALA A 73 16.26 -23.93 2.61
C ALA A 73 15.38 -24.37 1.42
N ILE A 74 15.29 -25.69 1.13
CA ILE A 74 14.44 -26.22 0.06
C ILE A 74 12.95 -26.04 0.35
N ALA A 75 12.54 -25.94 1.63
CA ALA A 75 11.16 -25.65 2.02
C ALA A 75 10.77 -24.19 1.79
N ARG A 76 11.71 -23.30 1.37
CA ARG A 76 11.52 -21.89 1.05
C ARG A 76 10.83 -21.13 2.18
N PRO A 77 11.54 -20.93 3.30
CA PRO A 77 11.02 -20.10 4.39
C PRO A 77 10.83 -18.66 3.90
N VAL A 78 9.68 -18.09 4.21
CA VAL A 78 9.30 -16.72 3.85
C VAL A 78 8.99 -15.92 5.10
N ASP A 79 9.32 -14.66 5.06
CA ASP A 79 8.83 -13.66 6.00
C ASP A 79 7.72 -12.89 5.29
N ARG A 80 6.51 -12.95 5.85
CA ARG A 80 5.37 -12.20 5.37
C ARG A 80 5.35 -10.91 6.15
N THR A 81 5.75 -9.85 5.50
CA THR A 81 5.62 -8.51 6.03
C THR A 81 4.47 -7.86 5.29
N THR A 82 3.41 -7.53 6.02
CA THR A 82 2.37 -6.66 5.50
C THR A 82 2.96 -5.26 5.49
N GLU A 83 3.55 -4.87 4.38
CA GLU A 83 3.81 -3.45 4.14
C GLU A 83 2.58 -2.92 3.42
N ARG A 84 1.93 -1.92 4.01
CA ARG A 84 1.04 -1.08 3.24
C ARG A 84 1.91 -0.49 2.15
N THR A 85 1.72 -0.95 0.93
CA THR A 85 2.35 -0.30 -0.22
C THR A 85 1.94 1.15 -0.10
N ARG A 86 2.92 2.05 -0.17
CA ARG A 86 2.63 3.48 -0.35
C ARG A 86 1.60 3.51 -1.46
N SER A 87 0.37 3.83 -1.10
CA SER A 87 -0.69 3.93 -2.07
C SER A 87 -0.24 4.99 -3.06
N GLU A 88 0.03 4.57 -4.30
CA GLU A 88 0.18 5.48 -5.43
C GLU A 88 -1.20 6.04 -5.79
N GLY A 89 -1.98 6.39 -4.76
CA GLY A 89 -3.29 6.95 -4.90
C GLY A 89 -3.21 8.38 -5.39
N ARG A 90 -4.22 8.80 -6.17
CA ARG A 90 -4.39 10.18 -6.61
C ARG A 90 -5.68 10.72 -6.07
N ILE A 91 -5.62 11.92 -5.54
CA ILE A 91 -6.77 12.69 -5.08
C ILE A 91 -6.86 13.93 -5.94
N LEU A 92 -8.02 14.18 -6.49
CA LEU A 92 -8.29 15.41 -7.24
C LEU A 92 -9.32 16.23 -6.49
N VAL A 93 -8.90 17.38 -5.98
CA VAL A 93 -9.81 18.35 -5.34
C VAL A 93 -10.45 19.20 -6.43
N LEU A 94 -11.77 19.12 -6.54
CA LEU A 94 -12.60 19.95 -7.39
C LEU A 94 -13.18 21.07 -6.53
N PHE A 95 -12.67 22.28 -6.71
CA PHE A 95 -12.98 23.45 -5.88
C PHE A 95 -13.91 24.40 -6.61
N ASP A 96 -15.08 24.65 -6.06
CA ASP A 96 -16.04 25.63 -6.58
C ASP A 96 -15.54 27.05 -6.33
N VAL A 97 -15.39 27.81 -7.41
CA VAL A 97 -15.03 29.24 -7.36
C VAL A 97 -16.14 30.12 -7.91
N SER A 98 -17.40 29.65 -7.88
CA SER A 98 -18.55 30.45 -8.30
C SER A 98 -18.83 31.62 -7.37
N LEU A 99 -19.59 32.60 -7.86
CA LEU A 99 -19.91 33.80 -7.05
C LEU A 99 -20.75 33.50 -5.81
N SER A 100 -21.48 32.38 -5.75
CA SER A 100 -22.22 31.95 -4.56
C SER A 100 -21.28 31.68 -3.37
N MET A 101 -20.02 31.39 -3.63
CA MET A 101 -18.99 31.25 -2.60
C MET A 101 -18.58 32.58 -1.91
N MET A 102 -19.07 33.73 -2.41
CA MET A 102 -18.95 35.02 -1.72
C MET A 102 -19.94 35.18 -0.54
N ALA A 103 -20.86 34.24 -0.36
CA ALA A 103 -21.84 34.35 0.71
C ALA A 103 -21.18 34.39 2.09
N GLU A 104 -21.65 35.32 2.95
CA GLU A 104 -21.15 35.56 4.29
C GLU A 104 -21.98 34.82 5.36
N ASP A 105 -22.66 33.75 4.96
CA ASP A 105 -23.42 32.88 5.88
C ASP A 105 -22.52 31.91 6.67
N VAL A 106 -21.25 31.82 6.26
CA VAL A 106 -20.15 31.16 6.97
C VAL A 106 -19.06 32.21 7.26
N ASP A 107 -18.44 32.16 8.43
CA ASP A 107 -17.39 33.12 8.83
C ASP A 107 -16.02 32.73 8.25
N PRO A 108 -15.25 33.61 7.59
CA PRO A 108 -15.60 35.00 7.22
C PRO A 108 -16.47 35.11 5.95
N ASP A 109 -16.37 34.19 5.03
CA ASP A 109 -17.19 33.87 3.87
C ASP A 109 -16.93 32.43 3.44
N ARG A 110 -17.82 31.85 2.60
CA ARG A 110 -17.66 30.46 2.15
C ARG A 110 -16.32 30.23 1.44
N PHE A 111 -15.86 31.16 0.60
CA PHE A 111 -14.65 30.99 -0.19
C PHE A 111 -13.40 30.92 0.67
N ILE A 112 -13.24 31.86 1.62
CA ILE A 112 -12.07 31.90 2.51
C ILE A 112 -12.08 30.67 3.44
N ALA A 113 -13.24 30.32 4.01
CA ALA A 113 -13.38 29.14 4.84
C ALA A 113 -13.04 27.85 4.09
N ALA A 114 -13.51 27.74 2.81
CA ALA A 114 -13.21 26.62 1.96
C ALA A 114 -11.71 26.51 1.60
N GLN A 115 -11.04 27.64 1.33
CA GLN A 115 -9.59 27.65 1.10
C GLN A 115 -8.81 27.18 2.34
N GLU A 116 -9.21 27.62 3.54
CA GLU A 116 -8.55 27.21 4.78
C GLU A 116 -8.70 25.73 5.05
N ALA A 117 -9.93 25.20 4.92
CA ALA A 117 -10.20 23.78 5.09
C ALA A 117 -9.48 22.91 4.04
N ALA A 118 -9.45 23.33 2.78
CA ALA A 118 -8.72 22.63 1.72
C ALA A 118 -7.20 22.58 1.97
N ARG A 119 -6.60 23.65 2.55
CA ARG A 119 -5.20 23.63 2.98
C ARG A 119 -4.97 22.59 4.08
N GLY A 120 -5.83 22.57 5.11
CA GLY A 120 -5.78 21.55 6.16
C GLY A 120 -5.83 20.15 5.61
N PHE A 121 -6.79 19.87 4.73
CA PHE A 121 -6.92 18.59 4.04
C PHE A 121 -5.64 18.16 3.31
N VAL A 122 -5.03 19.07 2.54
CA VAL A 122 -3.78 18.78 1.80
C VAL A 122 -2.64 18.40 2.75
N ASP A 123 -2.59 18.98 3.94
CA ASP A 123 -1.56 18.66 4.95
C ASP A 123 -1.82 17.31 5.64
N GLU A 124 -3.08 16.88 5.75
CA GLU A 124 -3.47 15.61 6.39
C GLU A 124 -3.33 14.40 5.46
N VAL A 125 -3.42 14.61 4.14
CA VAL A 125 -3.27 13.52 3.16
C VAL A 125 -1.89 12.87 3.29
N GLU A 126 -1.86 11.53 3.32
CA GLU A 126 -0.62 10.74 3.44
C GLU A 126 0.46 11.16 2.43
N ALA A 127 1.72 11.16 2.87
CA ALA A 127 2.87 11.67 2.10
C ALA A 127 3.13 10.93 0.77
N GLY A 128 2.52 9.77 0.54
CA GLY A 128 2.67 8.96 -0.68
C GLY A 128 1.58 9.19 -1.74
N VAL A 129 0.52 9.95 -1.40
CA VAL A 129 -0.63 10.20 -2.27
C VAL A 129 -0.42 11.49 -3.06
N GLU A 130 -0.61 11.46 -4.37
CA GLU A 130 -0.60 12.66 -5.22
C GLU A 130 -1.90 13.44 -5.04
N VAL A 131 -1.80 14.76 -4.92
CA VAL A 131 -2.98 15.64 -4.87
C VAL A 131 -2.93 16.59 -6.06
N GLY A 132 -4.06 16.72 -6.77
CA GLY A 132 -4.29 17.71 -7.80
C GLY A 132 -5.36 18.71 -7.38
N LEU A 133 -5.38 19.86 -8.01
CA LEU A 133 -6.35 20.93 -7.78
C LEU A 133 -6.98 21.38 -9.10
N VAL A 134 -8.28 21.33 -9.16
CA VAL A 134 -9.10 21.83 -10.26
C VAL A 134 -10.09 22.84 -9.71
N SER A 135 -10.09 24.05 -10.22
CA SER A 135 -11.12 25.03 -9.96
C SER A 135 -12.23 24.96 -11.02
N PHE A 136 -13.44 25.21 -10.61
CA PHE A 136 -14.55 25.30 -11.55
C PHE A 136 -15.53 26.40 -11.19
N SER A 137 -16.04 27.02 -12.24
CA SER A 137 -17.12 27.99 -12.26
C SER A 137 -17.93 27.74 -13.55
N GLY A 138 -18.18 28.73 -14.38
CA GLY A 138 -18.67 28.54 -15.75
C GLY A 138 -17.63 27.86 -16.67
N ALA A 139 -16.37 27.79 -16.27
CA ALA A 139 -15.30 27.07 -16.94
C ALA A 139 -14.53 26.22 -15.92
N VAL A 140 -13.82 25.21 -16.41
CA VAL A 140 -12.99 24.33 -15.60
C VAL A 140 -11.52 24.59 -15.87
N THR A 141 -10.73 24.81 -14.82
CA THR A 141 -9.29 25.07 -14.92
C THR A 141 -8.52 24.06 -14.07
N VAL A 142 -7.52 23.41 -14.64
CA VAL A 142 -6.58 22.60 -13.88
C VAL A 142 -5.51 23.54 -13.31
N GLU A 143 -5.60 23.84 -12.02
CA GLU A 143 -4.67 24.73 -11.33
C GLU A 143 -3.34 24.03 -11.07
N VAL A 144 -3.42 22.78 -10.61
CA VAL A 144 -2.26 21.95 -10.33
C VAL A 144 -2.55 20.51 -10.72
N ASP A 145 -1.73 19.95 -11.63
CA ASP A 145 -1.76 18.52 -11.92
C ASP A 145 -1.41 17.71 -10.68
N PRO A 146 -1.91 16.45 -10.55
CA PRO A 146 -1.58 15.58 -9.44
C PRO A 146 -0.08 15.53 -9.14
N THR A 147 0.31 15.83 -7.91
CA THR A 147 1.70 15.93 -7.47
C THR A 147 1.87 15.62 -5.99
N LEU A 148 3.06 15.18 -5.60
CA LEU A 148 3.47 15.01 -4.20
C LEU A 148 3.93 16.34 -3.56
N ASP A 149 4.11 17.42 -4.35
CA ASP A 149 4.55 18.72 -3.85
C ASP A 149 3.37 19.51 -3.22
N ARG A 150 3.16 19.33 -1.93
CA ARG A 150 2.12 20.00 -1.13
C ARG A 150 2.20 21.53 -1.24
N ASN A 151 3.41 22.10 -1.27
CA ASN A 151 3.59 23.55 -1.39
C ASN A 151 3.06 24.09 -2.72
N ARG A 152 3.09 23.26 -3.78
CA ARG A 152 2.54 23.64 -5.08
C ARG A 152 1.02 23.70 -5.02
N ILE A 153 0.37 22.72 -4.36
CA ILE A 153 -1.07 22.70 -4.18
C ILE A 153 -1.52 23.89 -3.31
N GLN A 154 -0.86 24.12 -2.18
CA GLN A 154 -1.19 25.24 -1.28
C GLN A 154 -1.12 26.59 -2.00
N ARG A 155 -0.09 26.82 -2.81
CA ARG A 155 -0.01 28.02 -3.64
C ARG A 155 -1.11 28.09 -4.71
N GLY A 156 -1.53 26.96 -5.26
CA GLY A 156 -2.67 26.89 -6.17
C GLY A 156 -3.96 27.32 -5.46
N ILE A 157 -4.19 26.82 -4.24
CA ILE A 157 -5.36 27.22 -3.44
C ILE A 157 -5.33 28.75 -3.14
N ASP A 158 -4.16 29.31 -2.81
CA ASP A 158 -4.01 30.74 -2.54
C ASP A 158 -4.28 31.64 -3.75
N GLN A 159 -4.15 31.10 -4.97
CA GLN A 159 -4.31 31.81 -6.23
C GLN A 159 -5.70 31.64 -6.85
N LEU A 160 -6.59 30.89 -6.22
CA LEU A 160 -7.97 30.73 -6.68
C LEU A 160 -8.68 32.10 -6.71
N GLU A 161 -9.40 32.35 -7.79
CA GLU A 161 -10.16 33.59 -7.99
C GLU A 161 -11.62 33.24 -8.28
N LEU A 162 -12.54 34.00 -7.72
CA LEU A 162 -13.98 33.82 -7.95
C LEU A 162 -14.36 34.22 -9.38
N ALA A 163 -15.29 33.46 -9.96
CA ALA A 163 -15.79 33.68 -11.31
C ALA A 163 -17.31 33.40 -11.39
N GLU A 164 -17.93 33.84 -12.49
CA GLU A 164 -19.36 33.69 -12.70
C GLU A 164 -19.75 32.26 -13.10
N SER A 165 -20.99 31.88 -12.74
CA SER A 165 -21.62 30.59 -13.10
C SER A 165 -20.99 29.38 -12.39
N THR A 166 -21.62 28.21 -12.53
CA THR A 166 -21.18 26.93 -11.94
C THR A 166 -21.47 25.78 -12.90
N ALA A 167 -20.47 24.93 -13.16
CA ALA A 167 -20.54 23.81 -14.11
C ALA A 167 -20.02 22.52 -13.49
N ILE A 168 -20.73 21.95 -12.51
CA ILE A 168 -20.31 20.75 -11.79
C ILE A 168 -20.11 19.56 -12.73
N GLY A 169 -21.06 19.34 -13.67
CA GLY A 169 -20.94 18.23 -14.63
C GLY A 169 -19.69 18.30 -15.51
N GLU A 170 -19.25 19.51 -15.91
CA GLU A 170 -17.99 19.69 -16.65
C GLU A 170 -16.77 19.46 -15.75
N ALA A 171 -16.84 19.89 -14.47
CA ALA A 171 -15.77 19.64 -13.50
C ALA A 171 -15.54 18.14 -13.27
N LEU A 172 -16.60 17.39 -13.08
CA LEU A 172 -16.55 15.92 -12.94
C LEU A 172 -15.94 15.25 -14.18
N ALA A 173 -16.40 15.62 -15.37
CA ALA A 173 -15.87 15.06 -16.60
C ALA A 173 -14.41 15.44 -16.88
N ALA A 174 -14.00 16.67 -16.53
CA ALA A 174 -12.61 17.10 -16.66
C ALA A 174 -11.71 16.38 -15.65
N GLY A 175 -12.16 16.24 -14.39
CA GLY A 175 -11.47 15.48 -13.35
C GLY A 175 -11.30 14.02 -13.74
N THR A 176 -12.36 13.38 -14.24
CA THR A 176 -12.30 12.00 -14.73
C THR A 176 -11.24 11.83 -15.80
N ARG A 177 -11.24 12.71 -16.82
CA ARG A 177 -10.23 12.65 -17.88
C ARG A 177 -8.82 12.90 -17.37
N LEU A 178 -8.65 13.81 -16.41
CA LEU A 178 -7.34 14.09 -15.82
C LEU A 178 -6.79 12.86 -15.09
N LEU A 179 -7.59 12.21 -14.24
CA LEU A 179 -7.18 11.02 -13.50
C LEU A 179 -6.88 9.83 -14.43
N VAL A 180 -7.74 9.57 -15.41
CA VAL A 180 -7.54 8.49 -16.39
C VAL A 180 -6.28 8.71 -17.22
N ASN A 181 -6.02 9.94 -17.68
CA ASN A 181 -4.84 10.26 -18.51
C ASN A 181 -3.55 10.33 -17.70
N SER A 182 -3.63 10.58 -16.39
CA SER A 182 -2.46 10.61 -15.49
C SER A 182 -2.07 9.21 -15.01
N ALA A 183 -2.90 8.19 -15.24
CA ALA A 183 -2.54 6.81 -14.93
C ALA A 183 -1.34 6.40 -15.82
N GLU A 184 -0.21 6.07 -15.19
CA GLU A 184 0.97 5.58 -15.91
C GLU A 184 0.62 4.28 -16.64
N PRO A 185 1.00 4.16 -17.94
CA PRO A 185 0.86 2.89 -18.62
C PRO A 185 1.76 1.85 -17.92
N PRO A 186 1.31 0.59 -17.78
CA PRO A 186 2.12 -0.44 -17.14
C PRO A 186 3.49 -0.54 -17.82
N PRO A 187 4.59 -0.73 -17.06
CA PRO A 187 5.94 -0.80 -17.61
C PRO A 187 6.03 -1.88 -18.69
N GLU A 188 6.80 -1.63 -19.76
CA GLU A 188 7.00 -2.58 -20.86
C GLU A 188 7.49 -3.93 -20.32
N GLY A 189 6.69 -4.99 -20.52
CA GLY A 189 6.98 -6.33 -20.03
C GLY A 189 6.27 -6.71 -18.72
N ALA A 190 5.44 -5.84 -18.16
CA ALA A 190 4.54 -6.23 -17.09
C ALA A 190 3.58 -7.33 -17.58
N PRO A 191 3.22 -8.31 -16.73
CA PRO A 191 2.13 -9.23 -17.05
C PRO A 191 0.88 -8.42 -17.40
N ALA A 192 0.06 -8.96 -18.30
CA ALA A 192 -1.22 -8.30 -18.62
C ALA A 192 -1.99 -8.01 -17.32
N PRO A 193 -2.64 -6.83 -17.21
CA PRO A 193 -3.44 -6.47 -16.04
C PRO A 193 -4.37 -7.65 -15.69
N THR A 194 -4.38 -8.01 -14.44
CA THR A 194 -5.32 -9.01 -13.92
C THR A 194 -6.70 -8.35 -13.77
N ASP A 195 -7.76 -9.15 -13.63
CA ASP A 195 -9.09 -8.61 -13.37
C ASP A 195 -9.11 -7.73 -12.09
N ASP A 196 -8.24 -8.02 -11.12
CA ASP A 196 -8.04 -7.23 -9.90
C ASP A 196 -7.38 -5.85 -10.18
N ASP A 197 -6.52 -5.75 -11.18
CA ASP A 197 -5.88 -4.48 -11.58
C ASP A 197 -6.88 -3.58 -12.36
N ALA A 198 -7.86 -4.17 -13.01
CA ALA A 198 -8.92 -3.46 -13.70
C ALA A 198 -9.98 -2.87 -12.73
N GLU A 199 -10.02 -3.36 -11.49
CA GLU A 199 -10.94 -2.90 -10.44
C GLU A 199 -10.38 -1.70 -9.64
N ARG A 200 -9.12 -1.32 -9.84
CA ARG A 200 -8.50 -0.19 -9.13
C ARG A 200 -8.92 1.14 -9.74
N ALA A 201 -9.56 1.97 -8.91
CA ALA A 201 -9.84 3.35 -9.30
C ALA A 201 -8.52 4.07 -9.65
N PRO A 202 -8.42 4.79 -10.79
CA PRO A 202 -7.25 5.57 -11.13
C PRO A 202 -6.98 6.72 -10.14
N GLY A 203 -7.91 6.97 -9.24
CA GLY A 203 -7.86 7.97 -8.19
C GLY A 203 -9.24 8.21 -7.60
N VAL A 204 -9.35 9.20 -6.74
CA VAL A 204 -10.63 9.67 -6.17
C VAL A 204 -10.79 11.16 -6.42
N MET A 205 -12.03 11.64 -6.46
CA MET A 205 -12.34 13.07 -6.53
C MET A 205 -12.99 13.52 -5.22
N VAL A 206 -12.64 14.73 -4.77
CA VAL A 206 -13.30 15.42 -3.66
C VAL A 206 -13.89 16.71 -4.22
N LEU A 207 -15.20 16.78 -4.29
CA LEU A 207 -15.97 17.89 -4.85
C LEU A 207 -16.52 18.76 -3.72
N LEU A 208 -16.10 20.01 -3.68
CA LEU A 208 -16.65 21.03 -2.80
C LEU A 208 -17.47 22.03 -3.60
N SER A 209 -18.76 22.17 -3.26
CA SER A 209 -19.68 23.13 -3.90
C SER A 209 -20.87 23.43 -2.99
N ASP A 210 -21.64 24.45 -3.34
CA ASP A 210 -23.00 24.66 -2.80
C ASP A 210 -24.09 23.85 -3.54
N GLY A 211 -23.70 23.12 -4.59
CA GLY A 211 -24.55 22.17 -5.31
C GLY A 211 -25.40 22.75 -6.45
N GLU A 212 -25.33 24.04 -6.77
CA GLU A 212 -26.13 24.63 -7.86
C GLU A 212 -25.34 24.61 -9.19
N THR A 213 -25.82 23.85 -10.18
CA THR A 213 -25.30 23.89 -11.55
C THR A 213 -26.10 24.87 -12.39
N THR A 214 -25.44 25.88 -12.97
CA THR A 214 -26.08 26.94 -13.77
C THR A 214 -25.82 26.81 -15.26
N VAL A 215 -24.70 26.19 -15.67
CA VAL A 215 -24.25 26.05 -17.06
C VAL A 215 -23.58 24.71 -17.31
N GLY A 216 -23.40 24.37 -18.57
CA GLY A 216 -22.68 23.16 -19.00
C GLY A 216 -23.54 21.92 -19.04
N ARG A 217 -22.88 20.77 -18.95
CA ARG A 217 -23.59 19.47 -18.93
C ARG A 217 -24.28 19.23 -17.58
N LEU A 218 -25.24 18.32 -17.58
CA LEU A 218 -25.92 17.93 -16.36
C LEU A 218 -24.94 17.28 -15.36
N THR A 219 -25.11 17.58 -14.08
CA THR A 219 -24.30 16.96 -13.00
C THR A 219 -24.36 15.44 -13.05
N SER A 220 -25.54 14.87 -13.32
CA SER A 220 -25.74 13.42 -13.47
C SER A 220 -24.95 12.79 -14.63
N GLU A 221 -24.74 13.52 -15.75
CA GLU A 221 -23.93 13.01 -16.86
C GLU A 221 -22.44 12.96 -16.49
N GLY A 222 -21.94 13.99 -15.78
CA GLY A 222 -20.57 13.99 -15.26
C GLY A 222 -20.34 12.91 -14.22
N ALA A 223 -21.30 12.71 -13.31
CA ALA A 223 -21.25 11.64 -12.33
C ALA A 223 -21.23 10.25 -12.98
N GLN A 224 -22.04 10.03 -14.02
CA GLN A 224 -22.03 8.76 -14.75
C GLN A 224 -20.70 8.51 -15.46
N GLU A 225 -20.06 9.55 -16.07
CA GLU A 225 -18.73 9.43 -16.69
C GLU A 225 -17.67 9.03 -15.64
N ALA A 226 -17.73 9.57 -14.41
CA ALA A 226 -16.86 9.20 -13.32
C ALA A 226 -17.11 7.75 -12.83
N ALA A 227 -18.39 7.37 -12.68
CA ALA A 227 -18.78 6.02 -12.29
C ALA A 227 -18.34 4.96 -13.31
N ASP A 228 -18.52 5.24 -14.63
CA ASP A 228 -18.10 4.36 -15.72
C ASP A 228 -16.56 4.18 -15.74
N ALA A 229 -15.83 5.20 -15.26
CA ALA A 229 -14.37 5.14 -15.09
C ALA A 229 -13.94 4.49 -13.76
N GLY A 230 -14.89 4.08 -12.91
CA GLY A 230 -14.60 3.52 -11.58
C GLY A 230 -14.01 4.51 -10.59
N ILE A 231 -14.25 5.82 -10.76
CA ILE A 231 -13.72 6.88 -9.90
C ILE A 231 -14.75 7.30 -8.87
N PRO A 232 -14.58 7.00 -7.58
CA PRO A 232 -15.49 7.46 -6.54
C PRO A 232 -15.32 8.97 -6.34
N VAL A 233 -16.45 9.66 -6.11
CA VAL A 233 -16.49 11.10 -5.84
C VAL A 233 -17.06 11.33 -4.44
N PHE A 234 -16.24 11.89 -3.58
CA PHE A 234 -16.66 12.39 -2.27
C PHE A 234 -17.16 13.83 -2.47
N THR A 235 -18.33 14.13 -1.96
CA THR A 235 -18.93 15.45 -2.13
C THR A 235 -19.13 16.15 -0.80
N ILE A 236 -18.90 17.46 -0.76
CA ILE A 236 -19.14 18.29 0.39
C ILE A 236 -20.06 19.45 -0.03
N ALA A 237 -21.30 19.44 0.47
CA ALA A 237 -22.24 20.55 0.33
C ALA A 237 -21.92 21.60 1.38
N PHE A 238 -21.46 22.79 0.96
CA PHE A 238 -20.92 23.78 1.87
C PHE A 238 -21.72 25.09 1.86
N GLY A 239 -22.18 25.52 3.04
CA GLY A 239 -22.94 26.74 3.28
C GLY A 239 -24.27 26.46 3.97
N THR A 240 -25.18 27.43 3.98
CA THR A 240 -26.49 27.35 4.62
C THR A 240 -27.64 27.63 3.66
N ASP A 241 -28.87 27.32 4.06
CA ASP A 241 -30.08 27.62 3.30
C ASP A 241 -30.38 29.13 3.23
N ASP A 242 -29.83 29.92 4.15
CA ASP A 242 -30.05 31.37 4.26
C ASP A 242 -28.99 32.20 3.54
N GLY A 243 -28.06 31.55 2.81
CA GLY A 243 -26.98 32.21 2.09
C GLY A 243 -27.48 33.25 1.09
N VAL A 244 -26.89 34.45 1.10
CA VAL A 244 -27.19 35.53 0.14
C VAL A 244 -25.90 36.20 -0.32
N ILE A 245 -25.90 36.64 -1.58
CA ILE A 245 -24.81 37.45 -2.13
C ILE A 245 -25.38 38.79 -2.64
N VAL A 246 -24.52 39.79 -2.72
CA VAL A 246 -24.79 41.01 -3.47
C VAL A 246 -24.15 40.87 -4.85
N ASP A 247 -24.95 40.75 -5.89
CA ASP A 247 -24.45 40.63 -7.26
C ASP A 247 -23.57 41.83 -7.60
N PRO A 248 -22.28 41.60 -7.91
CA PRO A 248 -21.35 42.72 -8.20
C PRO A 248 -21.74 43.55 -9.44
N ALA A 249 -22.51 42.98 -10.36
CA ALA A 249 -22.89 43.67 -11.61
C ALA A 249 -24.17 44.51 -11.44
N SER A 250 -25.19 44.01 -10.74
CA SER A 250 -26.48 44.67 -10.56
C SER A 250 -26.63 45.38 -9.22
N GLY A 251 -25.92 44.93 -8.19
CA GLY A 251 -26.08 45.34 -6.79
C GLY A 251 -27.32 44.75 -6.10
N ASP A 252 -27.98 43.78 -6.73
CA ASP A 252 -29.15 43.12 -6.19
C ASP A 252 -28.72 42.04 -5.16
N VAL A 253 -29.56 41.79 -4.16
CA VAL A 253 -29.38 40.68 -3.21
C VAL A 253 -29.98 39.42 -3.82
N VAL A 254 -29.13 38.41 -4.05
CA VAL A 254 -29.50 37.13 -4.66
C VAL A 254 -29.38 36.04 -3.61
N PRO A 255 -30.46 35.27 -3.33
CA PRO A 255 -30.37 34.08 -2.48
C PRO A 255 -29.54 33.00 -3.16
N VAL A 256 -28.65 32.37 -2.40
CA VAL A 256 -27.78 31.25 -2.83
C VAL A 256 -27.84 30.10 -1.82
N PRO A 257 -29.03 29.46 -1.68
CA PRO A 257 -29.20 28.34 -0.75
C PRO A 257 -28.37 27.15 -1.22
N VAL A 258 -27.86 26.37 -0.28
CA VAL A 258 -27.15 25.11 -0.57
C VAL A 258 -28.14 24.06 -1.08
N ARG A 259 -27.70 23.27 -2.07
CA ARG A 259 -28.49 22.17 -2.67
C ARG A 259 -27.75 20.84 -2.53
N PRO A 260 -27.86 20.16 -1.39
CA PRO A 260 -27.12 18.91 -1.15
C PRO A 260 -27.62 17.76 -2.04
N ASP A 261 -28.87 17.76 -2.48
CA ASP A 261 -29.49 16.66 -3.25
C ASP A 261 -28.70 16.29 -4.51
N ASP A 262 -28.21 17.28 -5.27
CA ASP A 262 -27.44 17.05 -6.49
C ASP A 262 -26.04 16.47 -6.19
N LEU A 263 -25.44 16.85 -5.07
CA LEU A 263 -24.14 16.36 -4.61
C LEU A 263 -24.26 14.95 -4.00
N GLU A 264 -25.34 14.67 -3.27
CA GLU A 264 -25.67 13.33 -2.79
C GLU A 264 -25.84 12.35 -3.94
N LEU A 265 -26.58 12.74 -4.99
CA LEU A 265 -26.73 11.94 -6.22
C LEU A 265 -25.36 11.63 -6.89
N VAL A 266 -24.44 12.59 -6.91
CA VAL A 266 -23.08 12.36 -7.44
C VAL A 266 -22.36 11.30 -6.62
N ALA A 267 -22.35 11.43 -5.29
CA ALA A 267 -21.70 10.48 -4.40
C ALA A 267 -22.30 9.08 -4.53
N GLU A 268 -23.63 8.96 -4.51
CA GLU A 268 -24.33 7.67 -4.68
C GLU A 268 -24.03 7.01 -6.03
N THR A 269 -24.03 7.80 -7.12
CA THR A 269 -23.80 7.28 -8.48
C THR A 269 -22.38 6.74 -8.64
N THR A 270 -21.41 7.38 -8.00
CA THR A 270 -19.97 7.06 -8.14
C THR A 270 -19.45 6.11 -7.06
N GLY A 271 -20.26 5.78 -6.04
CA GLY A 271 -19.86 4.95 -4.91
C GLY A 271 -19.00 5.68 -3.88
N GLY A 272 -18.99 7.02 -3.87
CA GLY A 272 -18.40 7.86 -2.86
C GLY A 272 -19.31 8.12 -1.66
N GLN A 273 -19.02 9.17 -0.90
CA GLN A 273 -19.83 9.61 0.25
C GLN A 273 -20.13 11.10 0.12
N SER A 274 -21.31 11.53 0.60
CA SER A 274 -21.71 12.92 0.67
C SER A 274 -21.64 13.44 2.10
N PHE A 275 -21.16 14.66 2.25
CA PHE A 275 -21.04 15.39 3.50
C PHE A 275 -21.74 16.75 3.36
N GLU A 276 -22.24 17.25 4.47
CA GLU A 276 -22.79 18.60 4.58
C GLU A 276 -21.99 19.37 5.62
N ALA A 277 -21.67 20.62 5.35
CA ALA A 277 -20.98 21.51 6.28
C ALA A 277 -21.59 22.92 6.23
N GLN A 278 -21.95 23.45 7.39
CA GLN A 278 -22.52 24.80 7.54
C GLN A 278 -21.55 25.78 8.16
N THR A 279 -20.42 25.28 8.64
CA THR A 279 -19.34 26.07 9.25
C THR A 279 -17.98 25.62 8.73
N GLY A 280 -16.95 26.47 8.90
CA GLY A 280 -15.57 26.10 8.54
C GLY A 280 -15.05 24.91 9.34
N ASP A 281 -15.43 24.79 10.63
CA ASP A 281 -15.04 23.66 11.47
C ASP A 281 -15.67 22.34 10.97
N GLU A 282 -16.97 22.34 10.64
CA GLU A 282 -17.64 21.18 10.06
C GLU A 282 -17.06 20.78 8.70
N LEU A 283 -16.63 21.77 7.91
CA LEU A 283 -15.95 21.51 6.65
C LEU A 283 -14.58 20.85 6.87
N ALA A 284 -13.82 21.29 7.86
CA ALA A 284 -12.54 20.65 8.24
C ALA A 284 -12.79 19.20 8.73
N ASP A 285 -13.81 18.98 9.56
CA ASP A 285 -14.20 17.65 10.04
C ASP A 285 -14.59 16.72 8.85
N ALA A 286 -15.32 17.24 7.84
CA ALA A 286 -15.67 16.48 6.65
C ALA A 286 -14.41 16.07 5.85
N TYR A 287 -13.47 16.97 5.68
CA TYR A 287 -12.18 16.67 5.03
C TYR A 287 -11.35 15.64 5.81
N GLU A 288 -11.31 15.73 7.17
CA GLU A 288 -10.62 14.73 8.00
C GLU A 288 -11.25 13.34 7.84
N GLN A 289 -12.59 13.25 7.81
CA GLN A 289 -13.30 11.98 7.58
C GLN A 289 -12.99 11.41 6.19
N ILE A 290 -12.95 12.26 5.15
CA ILE A 290 -12.57 11.85 3.80
C ILE A 290 -11.13 11.34 3.81
N ALA A 291 -10.17 12.09 4.36
CA ALA A 291 -8.77 11.69 4.45
C ALA A 291 -8.61 10.32 5.15
N GLY A 292 -9.35 10.09 6.24
CA GLY A 292 -9.38 8.82 6.95
C GLY A 292 -9.93 7.66 6.13
N SER A 293 -10.98 7.89 5.32
CA SER A 293 -11.60 6.87 4.48
C SER A 293 -10.79 6.54 3.22
N LEU A 294 -9.96 7.47 2.75
CA LEU A 294 -9.13 7.28 1.56
C LEU A 294 -8.07 6.19 1.76
N GLY A 295 -7.56 6.01 2.98
CA GLY A 295 -6.64 4.93 3.33
C GLY A 295 -7.22 3.54 3.02
N ASP A 296 -8.53 3.37 3.18
CA ASP A 296 -9.23 2.12 2.89
C ASP A 296 -9.56 1.98 1.38
N THR A 297 -9.74 3.10 0.68
CA THR A 297 -10.12 3.12 -0.76
C THR A 297 -8.91 3.04 -1.69
N LEU A 298 -7.78 3.66 -1.31
CA LEU A 298 -6.55 3.73 -2.11
C LEU A 298 -5.47 2.75 -1.66
N GLY A 299 -5.61 2.11 -0.50
CA GLY A 299 -4.62 1.25 0.13
C GLY A 299 -4.95 -0.22 0.05
N GLU A 300 -4.41 -0.96 -0.91
CA GLU A 300 -4.33 -2.41 -0.82
C GLU A 300 -3.14 -2.81 0.08
N GLU A 301 -3.42 -3.66 1.09
CA GLU A 301 -2.38 -4.36 1.84
C GLU A 301 -1.73 -5.40 0.91
N ILE A 302 -0.66 -5.02 0.22
CA ILE A 302 0.12 -6.01 -0.55
C ILE A 302 1.00 -6.77 0.43
N GLU A 303 0.75 -8.07 0.51
CA GLU A 303 1.56 -9.00 1.28
C GLU A 303 2.91 -9.20 0.57
N ILE A 304 3.95 -8.46 0.99
CA ILE A 304 5.30 -8.65 0.46
C ILE A 304 5.89 -9.92 1.06
N VAL A 305 6.01 -10.94 0.22
CA VAL A 305 6.61 -12.22 0.59
C VAL A 305 8.12 -12.15 0.30
N SER A 306 8.92 -11.92 1.33
CA SER A 306 10.39 -11.95 1.21
C SER A 306 10.95 -13.34 1.46
N GLU A 307 11.68 -13.92 0.49
CA GLU A 307 12.28 -15.24 0.62
C GLU A 307 13.57 -15.20 1.45
N LEU A 308 13.59 -15.94 2.56
CA LEU A 308 14.75 -16.13 3.41
C LEU A 308 15.63 -17.33 3.01
N THR A 309 15.35 -17.95 1.87
CA THR A 309 15.99 -19.19 1.36
C THR A 309 17.51 -19.09 1.35
N TRP A 310 18.07 -17.94 0.93
CA TRP A 310 19.51 -17.76 0.81
C TRP A 310 20.24 -17.82 2.16
N ARG A 311 19.62 -17.34 3.26
CA ARG A 311 20.23 -17.38 4.62
C ARG A 311 20.38 -18.80 5.10
N TRP A 312 19.37 -19.62 4.90
CA TRP A 312 19.38 -21.03 5.29
C TRP A 312 20.32 -21.86 4.40
N ALA A 313 20.33 -21.58 3.10
CA ALA A 313 21.26 -22.20 2.15
C ALA A 313 22.72 -21.87 2.49
N LEU A 314 23.03 -20.62 2.83
CA LEU A 314 24.37 -20.20 3.26
C LEU A 314 24.77 -20.91 4.54
N GLY A 315 23.88 -21.00 5.52
CA GLY A 315 24.11 -21.71 6.78
C GLY A 315 24.41 -23.21 6.55
N ALA A 316 23.63 -23.87 5.66
CA ALA A 316 23.85 -25.24 5.26
C ALA A 316 25.23 -25.42 4.59
N PHE A 317 25.55 -24.54 3.65
CA PHE A 317 26.83 -24.57 2.93
C PHE A 317 28.02 -24.44 3.87
N ILE A 318 28.03 -23.40 4.74
CA ILE A 318 29.10 -23.18 5.72
C ILE A 318 29.27 -24.40 6.63
N THR A 319 28.16 -24.96 7.16
CA THR A 319 28.20 -26.09 8.06
C THR A 319 28.79 -27.34 7.38
N LEU A 320 28.42 -27.61 6.13
CA LEU A 320 28.94 -28.73 5.35
C LEU A 320 30.40 -28.55 5.00
N VAL A 321 30.84 -27.33 4.61
CA VAL A 321 32.25 -27.01 4.32
C VAL A 321 33.12 -27.20 5.58
N VAL A 322 32.64 -26.74 6.73
CA VAL A 322 33.35 -26.94 8.02
C VAL A 322 33.44 -28.43 8.35
N ALA A 323 32.35 -29.18 8.21
CA ALA A 323 32.34 -30.63 8.42
C ALA A 323 33.35 -31.34 7.51
N TRP A 324 33.40 -30.93 6.23
CA TRP A 324 34.34 -31.48 5.24
C TRP A 324 35.79 -31.13 5.55
N ALA A 325 36.09 -29.87 5.89
CA ALA A 325 37.41 -29.41 6.26
C ALA A 325 37.92 -30.15 7.55
N LEU A 326 37.08 -30.25 8.58
CA LEU A 326 37.39 -31.02 9.79
C LEU A 326 37.61 -32.50 9.49
N SER A 327 36.82 -33.08 8.56
CA SER A 327 36.99 -34.46 8.11
C SER A 327 38.34 -34.66 7.46
N LEU A 328 38.74 -33.79 6.54
CA LEU A 328 40.08 -33.84 5.91
C LEU A 328 41.20 -33.67 6.91
N TRP A 329 41.09 -32.69 7.82
CA TRP A 329 42.16 -32.38 8.78
C TRP A 329 42.32 -33.50 9.79
N TRP A 330 41.23 -34.10 10.28
CA TRP A 330 41.31 -35.13 11.33
C TRP A 330 41.47 -36.55 10.79
N LEU A 331 41.04 -36.82 9.55
CA LEU A 331 41.10 -38.14 8.93
C LEU A 331 42.33 -38.32 8.03
N ARG A 332 42.99 -37.24 7.55
CA ARG A 332 44.22 -37.29 6.76
C ARG A 332 45.43 -38.01 7.41
N GLY A 333 45.32 -38.41 8.63
CA GLY A 333 46.35 -39.19 9.30
C GLY A 333 46.09 -40.71 9.30
N MET A 334 45.33 -41.19 8.34
CA MET A 334 45.02 -42.62 8.17
C MET A 334 45.54 -43.21 6.86
N VAL A 335 46.55 -42.59 6.18
CA VAL A 335 47.34 -43.19 5.12
C VAL A 335 48.79 -43.30 5.62
#